data_b5631acd47471dba286660380c82cddb
#
_entry.id   b5631acd47471dba286660380c82cddb
#
_cell.length_a   1.000
_cell.length_b   1.000
_cell.length_c   1.000
_cell.angle_alpha   90.00
_cell.angle_beta   90.00
_cell.angle_gamma   90.00
#
_symmetry.space_group_name_H-M   'P 1'
#
loop_
_entity.id
_entity.type
_entity.pdbx_description
1 polymer ?
#
loop_
_entity_poly.entity_id
_entity_poly.type
_entity_poly.pdbx_seq_one_letter_code
_entity_poly.pdbx_strand_id
1 'polypeptide(L)'
;MAQRIENIPFAKLINTRDLGGLPAEGGKVIRPQTFLRAASLYQLVPSDGEKLVRDYKVAYDIDLRIDKELSRQPDAPIPGVEYRHYQLREDVMENFERKRGETVGKMMTRMPTMAQLYLNMVSKENSLEALRNIFGLFMEDVVPGEKAALFHCSEGKDRTGIVAALIEDLVGVPRDLMLEDYMLSNDAFEKRNNWYYRGTRLIMNKEAADSFRDMYRANEYMLTDMLDYLEKTYGGTEGFFREALGFSASEVKAFKQKILQ
;
A
#
# COMPACT_ATOMS: atom_id res chain seq x y z
N MET A 1 14.19 3.52 22.59
CA MET A 1 13.31 4.51 21.95
C MET A 1 12.77 3.87 20.69
N ALA A 2 11.47 3.84 20.46
CA ALA A 2 10.90 3.35 19.20
C ALA A 2 11.49 4.20 18.06
N GLN A 3 11.96 3.55 17.00
CA GLN A 3 12.48 4.24 15.83
C GLN A 3 11.30 4.93 15.14
N ARG A 4 11.41 6.24 14.91
CA ARG A 4 10.40 6.99 14.16
C ARG A 4 10.44 6.53 12.70
N ILE A 5 9.27 6.26 12.13
CA ILE A 5 9.18 5.94 10.71
C ILE A 5 9.47 7.22 9.93
N GLU A 6 10.39 7.14 8.96
CA GLU A 6 10.77 8.29 8.13
C GLU A 6 10.86 7.87 6.67
N ASN A 7 10.54 8.81 5.77
CA ASN A 7 10.79 8.60 4.36
C ASN A 7 12.30 8.56 4.07
N ILE A 8 12.73 7.52 3.39
CA ILE A 8 14.11 7.36 2.95
C ILE A 8 14.37 8.29 1.77
N PRO A 9 15.40 9.16 1.83
CA PRO A 9 15.71 10.05 0.73
C PRO A 9 16.32 9.28 -0.45
N PHE A 10 15.63 9.35 -1.59
CA PHE A 10 16.08 8.91 -2.91
C PHE A 10 16.09 10.08 -3.88
N ALA A 11 16.80 9.97 -5.01
CA ALA A 11 16.88 11.04 -6.01
C ALA A 11 15.56 11.24 -6.75
N LYS A 12 14.84 10.14 -7.05
CA LYS A 12 13.58 10.14 -7.78
C LYS A 12 12.49 9.29 -7.15
N LEU A 13 12.85 8.23 -6.44
CA LEU A 13 11.87 7.39 -5.76
C LEU A 13 11.32 8.12 -4.55
N ILE A 14 10.00 8.28 -4.51
CA ILE A 14 9.31 9.05 -3.47
C ILE A 14 8.42 8.15 -2.61
N ASN A 15 8.00 8.65 -1.46
CA ASN A 15 7.14 7.95 -0.51
C ASN A 15 7.71 6.57 -0.11
N THR A 16 9.04 6.50 0.02
CA THR A 16 9.75 5.24 0.28
C THR A 16 10.15 5.14 1.74
N ARG A 17 9.87 4.01 2.36
CA ARG A 17 10.29 3.68 3.73
C ARG A 17 10.37 2.19 3.97
N ASP A 18 11.22 1.82 4.92
CA ASP A 18 11.33 0.46 5.46
C ASP A 18 10.36 0.33 6.64
N LEU A 19 9.58 -0.74 6.68
CA LEU A 19 8.73 -1.07 7.83
C LEU A 19 9.54 -1.62 9.02
N GLY A 20 10.84 -1.86 8.81
CA GLY A 20 11.73 -2.34 9.85
C GLY A 20 11.88 -1.37 11.01
N GLY A 21 11.97 -1.92 12.22
CA GLY A 21 12.06 -1.15 13.46
C GLY A 21 10.72 -0.78 14.09
N LEU A 22 9.60 -0.98 13.38
CA LEU A 22 8.28 -0.81 13.98
C LEU A 22 8.08 -1.78 15.15
N PRO A 23 7.65 -1.28 16.32
CA PRO A 23 7.36 -2.13 17.47
C PRO A 23 6.19 -3.07 17.15
N ALA A 24 6.31 -4.31 17.63
CA ALA A 24 5.37 -5.39 17.39
C ALA A 24 5.04 -6.11 18.68
N GLU A 25 4.20 -7.15 18.59
CA GLU A 25 3.82 -7.98 19.75
C GLU A 25 5.03 -8.54 20.52
N GLY A 26 4.87 -8.77 21.81
CA GLY A 26 5.88 -9.40 22.65
C GLY A 26 7.17 -8.59 22.84
N GLY A 27 7.13 -7.26 22.62
CA GLY A 27 8.28 -6.37 22.75
C GLY A 27 9.30 -6.53 21.61
N LYS A 28 8.92 -7.16 20.53
CA LYS A 28 9.70 -7.34 19.31
C LYS A 28 9.56 -6.14 18.37
N VAL A 29 10.33 -6.17 17.28
CA VAL A 29 10.21 -5.22 16.18
C VAL A 29 10.21 -5.96 14.85
N ILE A 30 9.64 -5.35 13.82
CA ILE A 30 9.79 -5.84 12.44
C ILE A 30 11.27 -5.75 12.07
N ARG A 31 11.82 -6.82 11.49
CA ARG A 31 13.23 -6.84 11.05
C ARG A 31 13.45 -5.81 9.94
N PRO A 32 14.48 -4.94 10.05
CA PRO A 32 14.86 -4.06 8.96
C PRO A 32 15.21 -4.82 7.67
N GLN A 33 15.14 -4.11 6.54
CA GLN A 33 15.48 -4.69 5.23
C GLN A 33 14.68 -5.98 4.93
N THR A 34 13.41 -5.96 5.28
CA THR A 34 12.45 -7.03 4.99
C THR A 34 11.38 -6.55 4.03
N PHE A 35 10.75 -5.44 4.37
CA PHE A 35 9.65 -4.86 3.60
C PHE A 35 9.86 -3.37 3.41
N LEU A 36 9.99 -2.96 2.15
CA LEU A 36 9.98 -1.57 1.75
C LEU A 36 8.69 -1.24 1.01
N ARG A 37 8.15 -0.08 1.28
CA ARG A 37 7.03 0.47 0.51
C ARG A 37 7.45 1.73 -0.23
N ALA A 38 6.87 1.98 -1.43
CA ALA A 38 7.21 3.14 -2.25
C ALA A 38 6.06 3.57 -3.17
N ALA A 39 6.21 4.74 -3.82
CA ALA A 39 5.49 5.08 -5.04
C ALA A 39 6.10 4.33 -6.24
N SER A 40 5.48 4.47 -7.44
CA SER A 40 5.92 3.75 -8.65
C SER A 40 7.38 4.03 -9.02
N LEU A 41 8.03 3.02 -9.60
CA LEU A 41 9.41 3.06 -10.04
C LEU A 41 9.56 3.57 -11.49
N TYR A 42 8.49 4.13 -12.07
CA TYR A 42 8.47 4.62 -13.46
C TYR A 42 9.62 5.58 -13.80
N GLN A 43 10.00 6.45 -12.88
CA GLN A 43 11.09 7.42 -13.06
C GLN A 43 12.34 7.09 -12.23
N LEU A 44 12.47 5.84 -11.81
CA LEU A 44 13.64 5.40 -11.05
C LEU A 44 14.92 5.68 -11.84
N VAL A 45 15.91 6.26 -11.19
CA VAL A 45 17.23 6.46 -11.77
C VAL A 45 18.18 5.35 -11.32
N PRO A 46 19.23 5.02 -12.10
CA PRO A 46 20.15 3.92 -11.76
C PRO A 46 20.70 3.97 -10.34
N SER A 47 21.07 5.15 -9.85
CA SER A 47 21.59 5.33 -8.49
C SER A 47 20.61 4.96 -7.39
N ASP A 48 19.30 5.16 -7.63
CA ASP A 48 18.25 4.77 -6.69
C ASP A 48 18.09 3.24 -6.69
N GLY A 49 18.11 2.63 -7.88
CA GLY A 49 18.09 1.17 -8.03
C GLY A 49 19.28 0.48 -7.35
N GLU A 50 20.50 0.99 -7.57
CA GLU A 50 21.70 0.50 -6.89
C GLU A 50 21.59 0.62 -5.38
N LYS A 51 21.05 1.73 -4.87
CA LYS A 51 20.83 1.96 -3.43
C LYS A 51 19.82 0.96 -2.86
N LEU A 52 18.72 0.67 -3.57
CA LEU A 52 17.73 -0.33 -3.14
C LEU A 52 18.37 -1.71 -2.97
N VAL A 53 19.17 -2.14 -3.92
CA VAL A 53 19.83 -3.46 -3.88
C VAL A 53 20.94 -3.49 -2.81
N ARG A 54 21.85 -2.51 -2.84
CA ARG A 54 23.02 -2.51 -1.97
C ARG A 54 22.68 -2.30 -0.50
N ASP A 55 21.86 -1.25 -0.22
CA ASP A 55 21.65 -0.77 1.15
C ASP A 55 20.41 -1.41 1.79
N TYR A 56 19.40 -1.77 0.98
CA TYR A 56 18.11 -2.30 1.46
C TYR A 56 17.85 -3.76 1.06
N LYS A 57 18.77 -4.41 0.35
CA LYS A 57 18.69 -5.83 -0.03
C LYS A 57 17.46 -6.17 -0.85
N VAL A 58 16.89 -5.21 -1.60
CA VAL A 58 15.72 -5.44 -2.45
C VAL A 58 16.04 -6.51 -3.49
N ALA A 59 15.31 -7.60 -3.45
CA ALA A 59 15.38 -8.72 -4.38
C ALA A 59 14.09 -8.87 -5.19
N TYR A 60 12.98 -8.34 -4.70
CA TYR A 60 11.66 -8.41 -5.32
C TYR A 60 11.06 -7.02 -5.45
N ASP A 61 10.57 -6.71 -6.66
CA ASP A 61 9.79 -5.52 -6.99
C ASP A 61 8.34 -5.98 -7.23
N ILE A 62 7.45 -5.63 -6.31
CA ILE A 62 6.05 -6.06 -6.29
C ILE A 62 5.15 -4.90 -6.71
N ASP A 63 4.70 -4.93 -7.95
CA ASP A 63 3.82 -3.93 -8.53
C ASP A 63 2.34 -4.28 -8.31
N LEU A 64 1.62 -3.41 -7.59
CA LEU A 64 0.20 -3.58 -7.26
C LEU A 64 -0.73 -2.87 -8.25
N ARG A 65 -0.20 -2.21 -9.27
CA ARG A 65 -0.97 -1.40 -10.22
C ARG A 65 -1.77 -2.25 -11.19
N ILE A 66 -2.82 -1.66 -11.76
CA ILE A 66 -3.57 -2.29 -12.85
C ILE A 66 -2.83 -2.15 -14.20
N ASP A 67 -3.12 -3.04 -15.15
CA ASP A 67 -2.49 -3.05 -16.48
C ASP A 67 -2.53 -1.70 -17.20
N LYS A 68 -3.61 -0.95 -17.03
CA LYS A 68 -3.79 0.38 -17.64
C LYS A 68 -2.80 1.42 -17.08
N GLU A 69 -2.45 1.34 -15.81
CA GLU A 69 -1.43 2.22 -15.20
C GLU A 69 -0.04 1.80 -15.68
N LEU A 70 0.23 0.50 -15.65
CA LEU A 70 1.48 -0.10 -16.08
C LEU A 70 1.80 0.20 -17.55
N SER A 71 0.83 0.08 -18.45
CA SER A 71 1.01 0.37 -19.88
C SER A 71 1.37 1.84 -20.17
N ARG A 72 1.00 2.75 -19.28
CA ARG A 72 1.32 4.20 -19.41
C ARG A 72 2.63 4.58 -18.77
N GLN A 73 2.98 3.93 -17.68
CA GLN A 73 4.13 4.25 -16.84
C GLN A 73 4.80 2.95 -16.33
N PRO A 74 5.43 2.16 -17.24
CA PRO A 74 6.12 0.95 -16.83
C PRO A 74 7.27 1.29 -15.89
N ASP A 75 7.54 0.42 -14.93
CA ASP A 75 8.67 0.62 -14.03
C ASP A 75 10.01 0.48 -14.76
N ALA A 76 10.98 1.24 -14.29
CA ALA A 76 12.35 1.06 -14.73
C ALA A 76 12.92 -0.23 -14.11
N PRO A 77 13.49 -1.14 -14.92
CA PRO A 77 14.03 -2.38 -14.39
C PRO A 77 15.23 -2.14 -13.48
N ILE A 78 15.31 -2.89 -12.40
CA ILE A 78 16.45 -2.85 -11.48
C ILE A 78 17.28 -4.12 -11.69
N PRO A 79 18.57 -4.01 -12.10
CA PRO A 79 19.41 -5.18 -12.29
C PRO A 79 19.50 -6.06 -11.03
N GLY A 80 19.21 -7.36 -11.18
CA GLY A 80 19.24 -8.31 -10.07
C GLY A 80 18.00 -8.33 -9.18
N VAL A 81 16.98 -7.54 -9.49
CA VAL A 81 15.68 -7.55 -8.80
C VAL A 81 14.65 -8.23 -9.66
N GLU A 82 13.92 -9.15 -9.07
CA GLU A 82 12.84 -9.88 -9.73
C GLU A 82 11.54 -9.07 -9.68
N TYR A 83 10.99 -8.74 -10.86
CA TYR A 83 9.72 -8.04 -10.97
C TYR A 83 8.55 -9.01 -10.89
N ARG A 84 7.58 -8.69 -10.05
CA ARG A 84 6.32 -9.42 -9.88
C ARG A 84 5.14 -8.46 -9.95
N HIS A 85 4.16 -8.80 -10.77
CA HIS A 85 2.96 -8.00 -10.95
C HIS A 85 1.74 -8.71 -10.37
N TYR A 86 1.17 -8.14 -9.30
CA TYR A 86 -0.03 -8.62 -8.65
C TYR A 86 -1.03 -7.48 -8.54
N GLN A 87 -1.97 -7.42 -9.48
CA GLN A 87 -2.96 -6.35 -9.54
C GLN A 87 -3.88 -6.37 -8.32
N LEU A 88 -3.67 -5.45 -7.39
CA LEU A 88 -4.64 -5.22 -6.33
C LEU A 88 -5.73 -4.28 -6.89
N ARG A 89 -6.84 -4.88 -7.31
CA ARG A 89 -7.88 -4.21 -8.12
C ARG A 89 -8.94 -3.57 -7.25
N GLU A 90 -9.43 -2.46 -7.77
CA GLU A 90 -10.68 -1.83 -7.38
C GLU A 90 -11.73 -2.19 -8.44
N ASP A 91 -12.30 -3.38 -8.37
CA ASP A 91 -13.21 -3.93 -9.41
C ASP A 91 -14.34 -2.98 -9.84
N VAL A 92 -14.71 -2.05 -8.97
CA VAL A 92 -15.82 -1.10 -9.23
C VAL A 92 -15.42 -0.03 -10.25
N MET A 93 -14.14 0.35 -10.33
CA MET A 93 -13.67 1.43 -11.21
C MET A 93 -13.48 0.97 -12.66
N GLU A 94 -13.23 -0.30 -12.91
CA GLU A 94 -13.09 -0.82 -14.29
C GLU A 94 -14.37 -0.72 -15.11
N ASN A 95 -15.52 -0.84 -14.46
CA ASN A 95 -16.85 -0.81 -15.10
C ASN A 95 -17.59 0.53 -14.90
N PHE A 96 -16.88 1.55 -14.36
CA PHE A 96 -17.49 2.83 -14.07
C PHE A 96 -17.47 3.73 -15.30
N GLU A 97 -18.48 3.60 -16.15
CA GLU A 97 -18.64 4.46 -17.31
C GLU A 97 -19.65 5.59 -17.06
N ARG A 98 -19.34 6.76 -17.64
CA ARG A 98 -20.30 7.87 -17.68
C ARG A 98 -21.47 7.49 -18.58
N LYS A 99 -22.68 7.46 -18.02
CA LYS A 99 -23.90 7.20 -18.81
C LYS A 99 -24.17 8.36 -19.79
N ARG A 100 -24.69 8.03 -20.97
CA ARG A 100 -25.05 9.03 -21.98
C ARG A 100 -26.04 10.06 -21.40
N GLY A 101 -25.70 11.36 -21.47
CA GLY A 101 -26.53 12.44 -20.91
C GLY A 101 -26.39 12.67 -19.39
N GLU A 102 -25.54 11.90 -18.71
CA GLU A 102 -25.30 12.08 -17.27
C GLU A 102 -24.44 13.32 -17.00
N THR A 103 -24.83 14.13 -16.03
CA THR A 103 -23.99 15.24 -15.54
C THR A 103 -22.83 14.72 -14.70
N VAL A 104 -21.71 15.46 -14.66
CA VAL A 104 -20.55 15.11 -13.83
C VAL A 104 -20.96 14.94 -12.35
N GLY A 105 -21.85 15.79 -11.85
CA GLY A 105 -22.36 15.68 -10.47
C GLY A 105 -23.10 14.36 -10.21
N LYS A 106 -23.97 13.93 -11.12
CA LYS A 106 -24.65 12.62 -11.00
C LYS A 106 -23.68 11.45 -11.13
N MET A 107 -22.68 11.58 -11.98
CA MET A 107 -21.62 10.58 -12.09
C MET A 107 -20.87 10.45 -10.74
N MET A 108 -20.48 11.56 -10.13
CA MET A 108 -19.76 11.57 -8.85
C MET A 108 -20.56 10.95 -7.71
N THR A 109 -21.89 11.15 -7.65
CA THR A 109 -22.72 10.52 -6.60
C THR A 109 -22.84 9.00 -6.71
N ARG A 110 -22.48 8.42 -7.88
CA ARG A 110 -22.47 6.96 -8.10
C ARG A 110 -21.08 6.36 -7.90
N MET A 111 -20.05 7.17 -7.83
CA MET A 111 -18.70 6.66 -7.58
C MET A 111 -18.62 6.06 -6.17
N PRO A 112 -17.96 4.91 -6.03
CA PRO A 112 -17.69 4.37 -4.71
C PRO A 112 -16.86 5.36 -3.90
N THR A 113 -17.11 5.40 -2.61
CA THR A 113 -16.24 6.15 -1.70
C THR A 113 -14.87 5.47 -1.58
N MET A 114 -13.86 6.20 -1.17
CA MET A 114 -12.53 5.62 -0.93
C MET A 114 -12.59 4.49 0.11
N ALA A 115 -13.41 4.62 1.16
CA ALA A 115 -13.61 3.53 2.13
C ALA A 115 -14.17 2.27 1.47
N GLN A 116 -15.15 2.39 0.57
CA GLN A 116 -15.68 1.24 -0.19
C GLN A 116 -14.62 0.59 -1.09
N LEU A 117 -13.71 1.39 -1.68
CA LEU A 117 -12.61 0.87 -2.48
C LEU A 117 -11.63 0.06 -1.62
N TYR A 118 -11.30 0.54 -0.42
CA TYR A 118 -10.47 -0.20 0.55
C TYR A 118 -11.13 -1.53 0.96
N LEU A 119 -12.41 -1.51 1.29
CA LEU A 119 -13.16 -2.72 1.61
C LEU A 119 -13.19 -3.71 0.43
N ASN A 120 -13.35 -3.23 -0.80
CA ASN A 120 -13.31 -4.10 -1.98
C ASN A 120 -11.95 -4.80 -2.14
N MET A 121 -10.86 -4.10 -1.86
CA MET A 121 -9.50 -4.67 -1.96
C MET A 121 -9.22 -5.78 -0.94
N VAL A 122 -9.99 -5.89 0.14
CA VAL A 122 -9.87 -6.98 1.13
C VAL A 122 -11.08 -7.93 1.15
N SER A 123 -12.00 -7.82 0.18
CA SER A 123 -13.22 -8.65 0.16
C SER A 123 -13.57 -9.25 -1.21
N LYS A 124 -13.03 -8.71 -2.31
CA LYS A 124 -13.32 -9.21 -3.66
C LYS A 124 -12.34 -10.27 -4.10
N GLU A 125 -12.83 -11.33 -4.76
CA GLU A 125 -12.06 -12.52 -5.10
C GLU A 125 -10.74 -12.21 -5.84
N ASN A 126 -10.78 -11.35 -6.87
CA ASN A 126 -9.57 -10.96 -7.61
C ASN A 126 -8.51 -10.29 -6.72
N SER A 127 -8.96 -9.47 -5.75
CA SER A 127 -8.06 -8.82 -4.79
C SER A 127 -7.54 -9.80 -3.74
N LEU A 128 -8.38 -10.73 -3.29
CA LEU A 128 -7.98 -11.81 -2.38
C LEU A 128 -6.94 -12.72 -3.03
N GLU A 129 -7.11 -13.06 -4.31
CA GLU A 129 -6.11 -13.84 -5.07
C GLU A 129 -4.77 -13.08 -5.16
N ALA A 130 -4.81 -11.78 -5.49
CA ALA A 130 -3.61 -10.96 -5.53
C ALA A 130 -2.92 -10.91 -4.14
N LEU A 131 -3.67 -10.68 -3.06
CA LEU A 131 -3.12 -10.67 -1.70
C LEU A 131 -2.55 -12.04 -1.31
N ARG A 132 -3.21 -13.14 -1.66
CA ARG A 132 -2.70 -14.51 -1.44
C ARG A 132 -1.35 -14.71 -2.12
N ASN A 133 -1.21 -14.29 -3.37
CA ASN A 133 0.04 -14.41 -4.11
C ASN A 133 1.15 -13.52 -3.52
N ILE A 134 0.83 -12.27 -3.13
CA ILE A 134 1.77 -11.35 -2.48
C ILE A 134 2.28 -11.94 -1.15
N PHE A 135 1.38 -12.35 -0.27
CA PHE A 135 1.76 -12.90 1.03
C PHE A 135 2.38 -14.28 0.93
N GLY A 136 2.01 -15.10 -0.08
CA GLY A 136 2.71 -16.34 -0.42
C GLY A 136 4.18 -16.08 -0.74
N LEU A 137 4.49 -15.15 -1.63
CA LEU A 137 5.87 -14.74 -1.93
C LEU A 137 6.58 -14.22 -0.67
N PHE A 138 5.91 -13.41 0.15
CA PHE A 138 6.51 -12.89 1.38
C PHE A 138 6.86 -14.03 2.37
N MET A 139 6.00 -15.04 2.46
CA MET A 139 6.23 -16.19 3.34
C MET A 139 7.33 -17.12 2.82
N GLU A 140 7.42 -17.32 1.52
CA GLU A 140 8.34 -18.29 0.91
C GLU A 140 9.71 -17.68 0.59
N ASP A 141 9.74 -16.55 -0.12
CA ASP A 141 10.92 -16.06 -0.81
C ASP A 141 11.65 -14.92 -0.09
N VAL A 142 10.91 -14.07 0.66
CA VAL A 142 11.53 -12.95 1.38
C VAL A 142 12.38 -13.48 2.54
N VAL A 143 13.63 -13.04 2.62
CA VAL A 143 14.55 -13.36 3.71
C VAL A 143 15.04 -12.06 4.36
N PRO A 144 14.62 -11.76 5.60
CA PRO A 144 15.00 -10.52 6.28
C PRO A 144 16.50 -10.26 6.29
N GLY A 145 16.91 -9.06 5.85
CA GLY A 145 18.30 -8.65 5.76
C GLY A 145 19.10 -9.20 4.58
N GLU A 146 18.50 -10.09 3.74
CA GLU A 146 19.15 -10.68 2.57
C GLU A 146 18.37 -10.51 1.29
N LYS A 147 17.05 -10.78 1.31
CA LYS A 147 16.14 -10.68 0.17
C LYS A 147 14.88 -9.94 0.58
N ALA A 148 14.92 -8.62 0.56
CA ALA A 148 13.80 -7.76 0.88
C ALA A 148 12.82 -7.65 -0.31
N ALA A 149 11.54 -7.45 0.00
CA ALA A 149 10.54 -7.06 -0.97
C ALA A 149 10.28 -5.55 -0.90
N LEU A 150 10.32 -4.89 -2.06
CA LEU A 150 9.75 -3.56 -2.24
C LEU A 150 8.39 -3.74 -2.90
N PHE A 151 7.33 -3.22 -2.29
CA PHE A 151 5.99 -3.24 -2.87
C PHE A 151 5.46 -1.82 -3.05
N HIS A 152 4.80 -1.60 -4.17
CA HIS A 152 4.38 -0.26 -4.57
C HIS A 152 3.09 -0.26 -5.39
N CYS A 153 2.50 0.93 -5.52
CA CYS A 153 1.46 1.24 -6.50
C CYS A 153 1.82 2.56 -7.20
N SER A 154 0.87 3.33 -7.70
CA SER A 154 1.18 4.61 -8.35
C SER A 154 1.73 5.66 -7.38
N GLU A 155 1.13 5.81 -6.20
CA GLU A 155 1.54 6.79 -5.18
C GLU A 155 2.15 6.14 -3.92
N GLY A 156 2.12 4.83 -3.81
CA GLY A 156 2.56 4.15 -2.59
C GLY A 156 1.67 4.45 -1.36
N LYS A 157 0.44 4.88 -1.59
CA LYS A 157 -0.51 5.34 -0.56
C LYS A 157 -1.58 4.27 -0.29
N ASP A 158 -2.50 4.03 -1.23
CA ASP A 158 -3.72 3.25 -1.01
C ASP A 158 -3.45 1.73 -1.03
N ARG A 159 -3.23 1.13 -2.19
CA ARG A 159 -2.95 -0.32 -2.34
C ARG A 159 -1.73 -0.74 -1.53
N THR A 160 -0.69 0.04 -1.60
CA THR A 160 0.53 -0.13 -0.81
C THR A 160 0.26 0.02 0.69
N GLY A 161 -0.59 0.98 1.08
CA GLY A 161 -1.01 1.17 2.46
C GLY A 161 -1.77 -0.02 3.03
N ILE A 162 -2.64 -0.65 2.22
CA ILE A 162 -3.36 -1.87 2.63
C ILE A 162 -2.37 -3.02 2.88
N VAL A 163 -1.43 -3.27 1.97
CA VAL A 163 -0.44 -4.35 2.14
C VAL A 163 0.43 -4.08 3.37
N ALA A 164 0.87 -2.83 3.59
CA ALA A 164 1.64 -2.45 4.78
C ALA A 164 0.84 -2.68 6.06
N ALA A 165 -0.40 -2.19 6.11
CA ALA A 165 -1.27 -2.33 7.27
C ALA A 165 -1.58 -3.80 7.60
N LEU A 166 -1.75 -4.66 6.59
CA LEU A 166 -1.93 -6.10 6.81
C LEU A 166 -0.68 -6.76 7.42
N ILE A 167 0.53 -6.34 7.02
CA ILE A 167 1.78 -6.80 7.64
C ILE A 167 1.84 -6.32 9.10
N GLU A 168 1.64 -5.02 9.30
CA GLU A 168 1.76 -4.35 10.59
C GLU A 168 0.76 -4.89 11.62
N ASP A 169 -0.52 -4.99 11.25
CA ASP A 169 -1.58 -5.48 12.13
C ASP A 169 -1.39 -6.97 12.45
N LEU A 170 -0.97 -7.77 11.47
CA LEU A 170 -0.70 -9.20 11.66
C LEU A 170 0.36 -9.46 12.74
N VAL A 171 1.36 -8.60 12.85
CA VAL A 171 2.44 -8.73 13.84
C VAL A 171 2.22 -7.90 15.10
N GLY A 172 1.07 -7.25 15.22
CA GLY A 172 0.66 -6.50 16.42
C GLY A 172 1.37 -5.17 16.58
N VAL A 173 1.64 -4.45 15.48
CA VAL A 173 2.06 -3.05 15.54
C VAL A 173 0.91 -2.22 16.14
N PRO A 174 1.15 -1.32 17.10
CA PRO A 174 0.14 -0.44 17.65
C PRO A 174 -0.57 0.38 16.56
N ARG A 175 -1.90 0.49 16.65
CA ARG A 175 -2.74 1.10 15.61
C ARG A 175 -2.39 2.56 15.33
N ASP A 176 -2.01 3.32 16.34
CA ASP A 176 -1.55 4.70 16.21
C ASP A 176 -0.28 4.81 15.34
N LEU A 177 0.66 3.88 15.48
CA LEU A 177 1.86 3.83 14.64
C LEU A 177 1.56 3.40 13.20
N MET A 178 0.62 2.46 13.01
CA MET A 178 0.15 2.08 11.67
C MET A 178 -0.48 3.28 10.95
N LEU A 179 -1.31 4.05 11.66
CA LEU A 179 -1.90 5.27 11.13
C LEU A 179 -0.84 6.35 10.86
N GLU A 180 0.17 6.50 11.73
CA GLU A 180 1.30 7.41 11.50
C GLU A 180 2.05 7.01 10.21
N ASP A 181 2.41 5.74 10.02
CA ASP A 181 3.04 5.26 8.78
C ASP A 181 2.17 5.58 7.55
N TYR A 182 0.90 5.25 7.60
CA TYR A 182 -0.01 5.50 6.49
C TYR A 182 -0.10 6.99 6.13
N MET A 183 -0.24 7.86 7.14
CA MET A 183 -0.40 9.31 6.98
C MET A 183 0.88 10.02 6.47
N LEU A 184 2.07 9.45 6.67
CA LEU A 184 3.32 9.96 6.08
C LEU A 184 3.27 10.08 4.56
N SER A 185 2.38 9.34 3.90
CA SER A 185 2.15 9.48 2.46
C SER A 185 1.65 10.88 2.07
N ASN A 186 1.02 11.62 2.98
CA ASN A 186 0.59 13.00 2.73
C ASN A 186 1.78 13.95 2.58
N ASP A 187 2.83 13.75 3.38
CA ASP A 187 4.03 14.61 3.37
C ASP A 187 4.78 14.47 2.04
N ALA A 188 4.87 13.24 1.53
CA ALA A 188 5.53 12.95 0.26
C ALA A 188 4.89 13.69 -0.93
N PHE A 189 3.60 13.98 -0.86
CA PHE A 189 2.84 14.62 -1.95
C PHE A 189 2.28 16.00 -1.58
N GLU A 190 2.66 16.59 -0.46
CA GLU A 190 2.06 17.82 0.05
C GLU A 190 2.05 18.97 -0.98
N LYS A 191 3.19 19.26 -1.60
CA LYS A 191 3.31 20.37 -2.59
C LYS A 191 2.40 20.15 -3.80
N ARG A 192 2.36 18.93 -4.33
CA ARG A 192 1.51 18.56 -5.47
C ARG A 192 0.02 18.65 -5.08
N ASN A 193 -0.36 18.09 -3.95
CA ASN A 193 -1.74 18.07 -3.48
C ASN A 193 -2.26 19.49 -3.20
N ASN A 194 -1.42 20.35 -2.63
CA ASN A 194 -1.74 21.77 -2.41
C ASN A 194 -1.92 22.53 -3.75
N TRP A 195 -1.11 22.20 -4.77
CA TRP A 195 -1.26 22.79 -6.09
C TRP A 195 -2.57 22.35 -6.77
N TYR A 196 -2.89 21.07 -6.73
CA TYR A 196 -4.16 20.53 -7.24
C TYR A 196 -5.36 21.16 -6.53
N TYR A 197 -5.33 21.25 -5.19
CA TYR A 197 -6.40 21.84 -4.41
C TYR A 197 -6.64 23.31 -4.81
N ARG A 198 -5.58 24.11 -4.92
CA ARG A 198 -5.69 25.52 -5.34
C ARG A 198 -6.27 25.65 -6.74
N GLY A 199 -5.82 24.83 -7.70
CA GLY A 199 -6.35 24.80 -9.06
C GLY A 199 -7.83 24.42 -9.11
N THR A 200 -8.22 23.36 -8.39
CA THR A 200 -9.60 22.90 -8.31
C THR A 200 -10.51 23.96 -7.70
N ARG A 201 -10.05 24.63 -6.66
CA ARG A 201 -10.82 25.70 -5.99
C ARG A 201 -11.05 26.93 -6.85
N LEU A 202 -10.22 27.19 -7.85
CA LEU A 202 -10.43 28.28 -8.81
C LEU A 202 -11.52 27.96 -9.83
N ILE A 203 -11.74 26.67 -10.12
CA ILE A 203 -12.65 26.19 -11.17
C ILE A 203 -13.98 25.70 -10.57
N MET A 204 -13.95 25.16 -9.35
CA MET A 204 -15.07 24.54 -8.66
C MET A 204 -15.39 25.25 -7.34
N ASN A 205 -16.58 25.00 -6.78
CA ASN A 205 -16.92 25.51 -5.45
C ASN A 205 -16.07 24.81 -4.36
N LYS A 206 -16.13 25.36 -3.14
CA LYS A 206 -15.33 24.85 -2.01
C LYS A 206 -15.64 23.39 -1.67
N GLU A 207 -16.91 22.99 -1.68
CA GLU A 207 -17.32 21.61 -1.35
C GLU A 207 -16.75 20.59 -2.34
N ALA A 208 -16.80 20.88 -3.64
CA ALA A 208 -16.21 20.03 -4.66
C ALA A 208 -14.69 19.98 -4.54
N ALA A 209 -14.02 21.09 -4.23
CA ALA A 209 -12.57 21.11 -4.03
C ALA A 209 -12.15 20.32 -2.78
N ASP A 210 -12.93 20.39 -1.70
CA ASP A 210 -12.69 19.62 -0.47
C ASP A 210 -12.89 18.11 -0.73
N SER A 211 -13.94 17.71 -1.44
CA SER A 211 -14.17 16.32 -1.85
C SER A 211 -13.05 15.78 -2.76
N PHE A 212 -12.55 16.60 -3.69
CA PHE A 212 -11.40 16.25 -4.52
C PHE A 212 -10.12 16.08 -3.70
N ARG A 213 -9.90 16.96 -2.70
CA ARG A 213 -8.74 16.84 -1.81
C ARG A 213 -8.70 15.49 -1.10
N ASP A 214 -9.84 15.00 -0.64
CA ASP A 214 -9.94 13.74 0.09
C ASP A 214 -9.58 12.52 -0.78
N MET A 215 -9.74 12.60 -2.10
CA MET A 215 -9.27 11.56 -3.03
C MET A 215 -7.74 11.48 -3.13
N TYR A 216 -7.03 12.61 -2.97
CA TYR A 216 -5.56 12.66 -3.11
C TYR A 216 -4.81 12.53 -1.80
N ARG A 217 -5.49 12.59 -0.65
CA ARG A 217 -4.88 12.47 0.67
C ARG A 217 -5.16 11.10 1.29
N ALA A 218 -4.19 10.61 2.05
CA ALA A 218 -4.46 9.56 3.02
C ALA A 218 -5.34 10.14 4.13
N ASN A 219 -6.38 9.42 4.51
CA ASN A 219 -7.26 9.77 5.61
C ASN A 219 -7.40 8.56 6.53
N GLU A 220 -7.22 8.76 7.83
CA GLU A 220 -7.20 7.70 8.84
C GLU A 220 -8.42 6.78 8.77
N TYR A 221 -9.61 7.33 8.51
CA TYR A 221 -10.84 6.54 8.47
C TYR A 221 -10.82 5.44 7.39
N MET A 222 -10.11 5.64 6.27
CA MET A 222 -10.03 4.65 5.19
C MET A 222 -9.39 3.35 5.69
N LEU A 223 -8.26 3.50 6.39
CA LEU A 223 -7.54 2.36 6.94
C LEU A 223 -8.27 1.79 8.18
N THR A 224 -8.81 2.67 9.01
CA THR A 224 -9.57 2.30 10.20
C THR A 224 -10.80 1.47 9.85
N ASP A 225 -11.61 1.92 8.89
CA ASP A 225 -12.82 1.21 8.42
C ASP A 225 -12.46 -0.18 7.86
N MET A 226 -11.34 -0.29 7.15
CA MET A 226 -10.84 -1.57 6.63
C MET A 226 -10.45 -2.52 7.78
N LEU A 227 -9.66 -2.05 8.73
CA LEU A 227 -9.22 -2.87 9.88
C LEU A 227 -10.42 -3.29 10.76
N ASP A 228 -11.37 -2.38 10.99
CA ASP A 228 -12.59 -2.67 11.73
C ASP A 228 -13.49 -3.70 10.99
N TYR A 229 -13.50 -3.65 9.66
CA TYR A 229 -14.15 -4.70 8.84
C TYR A 229 -13.48 -6.07 9.04
N LEU A 230 -12.14 -6.14 9.03
CA LEU A 230 -11.42 -7.39 9.25
C LEU A 230 -11.68 -7.94 10.67
N GLU A 231 -11.64 -7.07 11.68
CA GLU A 231 -11.96 -7.42 13.06
C GLU A 231 -13.36 -8.00 13.18
N LYS A 232 -14.35 -7.31 12.62
CA LYS A 232 -15.76 -7.73 12.70
C LYS A 232 -16.07 -9.01 11.94
N THR A 233 -15.40 -9.21 10.80
CA THR A 233 -15.73 -10.30 9.86
C THR A 233 -14.96 -11.57 10.16
N TYR A 234 -13.68 -11.44 10.52
CA TYR A 234 -12.73 -12.55 10.66
C TYR A 234 -12.11 -12.65 12.05
N GLY A 235 -12.44 -11.73 12.98
CA GLY A 235 -11.76 -11.66 14.29
C GLY A 235 -10.33 -11.13 14.19
N GLY A 236 -10.07 -10.24 13.23
CA GLY A 236 -8.79 -9.59 12.98
C GLY A 236 -8.04 -10.09 11.76
N THR A 237 -6.86 -9.52 11.54
CA THR A 237 -6.02 -9.83 10.37
C THR A 237 -5.52 -11.29 10.35
N GLU A 238 -5.25 -11.90 11.50
CA GLU A 238 -4.88 -13.32 11.52
C GLU A 238 -6.02 -14.23 11.04
N GLY A 239 -7.26 -13.96 11.45
CA GLY A 239 -8.45 -14.65 10.94
C GLY A 239 -8.65 -14.43 9.44
N PHE A 240 -8.45 -13.21 8.94
CA PHE A 240 -8.50 -12.88 7.51
C PHE A 240 -7.47 -13.70 6.71
N PHE A 241 -6.23 -13.82 7.19
CA PHE A 241 -5.20 -14.62 6.51
C PHE A 241 -5.60 -16.09 6.42
N ARG A 242 -6.24 -16.63 7.45
CA ARG A 242 -6.65 -18.03 7.48
C ARG A 242 -7.91 -18.30 6.66
N GLU A 243 -8.93 -17.49 6.82
CA GLU A 243 -10.27 -17.76 6.27
C GLU A 243 -10.45 -17.21 4.84
N ALA A 244 -9.92 -16.03 4.56
CA ALA A 244 -10.05 -15.40 3.25
C ALA A 244 -8.86 -15.67 2.34
N LEU A 245 -7.62 -15.63 2.86
CA LEU A 245 -6.44 -15.90 2.05
C LEU A 245 -6.04 -17.39 2.02
N GLY A 246 -6.57 -18.22 2.92
CA GLY A 246 -6.37 -19.67 2.91
C GLY A 246 -5.03 -20.16 3.48
N PHE A 247 -4.30 -19.31 4.22
CA PHE A 247 -3.08 -19.73 4.90
C PHE A 247 -3.39 -20.52 6.18
N SER A 248 -2.61 -21.55 6.46
CA SER A 248 -2.73 -22.30 7.71
C SER A 248 -2.22 -21.48 8.91
N ALA A 249 -2.69 -21.81 10.11
CA ALA A 249 -2.19 -21.18 11.34
C ALA A 249 -0.67 -21.38 11.53
N SER A 250 -0.11 -22.49 11.05
CA SER A 250 1.34 -22.75 11.08
C SER A 250 2.13 -21.84 10.15
N GLU A 251 1.63 -21.58 8.95
CA GLU A 251 2.27 -20.65 7.99
C GLU A 251 2.25 -19.22 8.53
N VAL A 252 1.10 -18.75 9.02
CA VAL A 252 0.98 -17.42 9.62
C VAL A 252 1.93 -17.27 10.81
N LYS A 253 1.98 -18.28 11.72
CA LYS A 253 2.90 -18.26 12.85
C LYS A 253 4.37 -18.25 12.42
N ALA A 254 4.74 -19.07 11.44
CA ALA A 254 6.09 -19.12 10.90
C ALA A 254 6.49 -17.77 10.25
N PHE A 255 5.56 -17.15 9.53
CA PHE A 255 5.77 -15.83 8.93
C PHE A 255 6.02 -14.76 9.98
N LYS A 256 5.17 -14.67 11.03
CA LYS A 256 5.38 -13.74 12.16
C LYS A 256 6.76 -13.94 12.79
N GLN A 257 7.15 -15.18 13.05
CA GLN A 257 8.47 -15.51 13.64
C GLN A 257 9.63 -15.13 12.72
N LYS A 258 9.47 -15.28 11.42
CA LYS A 258 10.48 -14.97 10.40
C LYS A 258 10.78 -13.48 10.33
N ILE A 259 9.74 -12.62 10.38
CA ILE A 259 9.88 -11.18 10.17
C ILE A 259 10.06 -10.37 11.46
N LEU A 260 9.96 -10.98 12.62
CA LEU A 260 10.16 -10.34 13.94
C LEU A 260 11.53 -10.68 14.55
N GLN A 261 12.11 -9.69 15.26
CA GLN A 261 13.32 -9.87 16.07
C GLN A 261 13.18 -9.26 17.44
#